data_d2855fd1fbdc1a889b4b8d060471b778
#
_entry.id   d2855fd1fbdc1a889b4b8d060471b778
#
_cell.length_a   1.000
_cell.length_b   1.000
_cell.length_c   1.000
_cell.angle_alpha   90.00
_cell.angle_beta   90.00
_cell.angle_gamma   90.00
#
_symmetry.space_group_name_H-M   'P 1'
#
loop_
_entity.id
_entity.type
_entity.pdbx_description
1 polymer ?
#
loop_
_entity_poly.entity_id
_entity_poly.type
_entity_poly.pdbx_seq_one_letter_code
_entity_poly.pdbx_strand_id
1 'polypeptide(L)'
;MICRVGLAAALALVAVGGAAGPASSAAPIGSGVYTVRVDPRLCPSPLCGGYWVAFANGARTTCADGRRRPRCYVAKAVDEERHPLEVAVPDLGLARADLESWDFEGVGRLGVLAVTVVFTPAGSAPVSGGYYRVVDTGVRCVRTPCFSFRVTQVNGSTRTTTSGVDLRASGALAGEIARAQAALHTKNGLIAQGRFARTPDGGRLFRATRLYLRAPQPRA
;
A
#
# COMPACT_ATOMS: atom_id res chain seq x y z
N MET A 1 15.13 25.99 84.28
CA MET A 1 14.35 26.34 83.10
C MET A 1 15.17 25.95 81.87
N ILE A 2 14.84 24.83 81.23
CA ILE A 2 15.58 24.30 80.11
C ILE A 2 14.64 24.31 78.89
N CYS A 3 14.97 25.13 77.91
CA CYS A 3 14.19 25.31 76.69
C CYS A 3 14.69 24.28 75.68
N ARG A 4 13.82 23.32 75.26
CA ARG A 4 14.12 22.35 74.19
C ARG A 4 13.58 22.93 72.89
N VAL A 5 14.51 23.18 71.92
CA VAL A 5 14.19 23.53 70.55
C VAL A 5 14.08 22.25 69.75
N GLY A 6 12.87 21.96 69.24
CA GLY A 6 12.65 20.84 68.33
C GLY A 6 12.95 21.24 66.88
N LEU A 7 13.83 20.49 66.25
CA LEU A 7 14.16 20.64 64.85
C LEU A 7 13.25 19.70 64.01
N ALA A 8 12.33 20.27 63.25
CA ALA A 8 11.49 19.51 62.29
C ALA A 8 12.20 19.45 60.94
N ALA A 9 12.62 18.26 60.52
CA ALA A 9 13.17 18.01 59.21
C ALA A 9 12.01 17.70 58.21
N ALA A 10 11.83 18.59 57.26
CA ALA A 10 10.88 18.37 56.15
C ALA A 10 11.59 17.58 55.04
N LEU A 11 11.19 16.35 54.79
CA LEU A 11 11.57 15.58 53.61
C LEU A 11 10.73 16.02 52.41
N ALA A 12 11.40 16.68 51.45
CA ALA A 12 10.81 16.97 50.15
C ALA A 12 10.95 15.75 49.23
N LEU A 13 9.85 15.06 48.91
CA LEU A 13 9.81 14.05 47.85
C LEU A 13 9.80 14.75 46.50
N VAL A 14 10.88 14.64 45.77
CA VAL A 14 10.95 15.04 44.35
C VAL A 14 10.37 13.90 43.53
N ALA A 15 9.15 14.05 43.03
CA ALA A 15 8.55 13.15 42.05
C ALA A 15 9.17 13.45 40.68
N VAL A 16 10.09 12.58 40.21
CA VAL A 16 10.61 12.61 38.84
C VAL A 16 9.53 12.03 37.95
N GLY A 17 8.64 12.88 37.44
CA GLY A 17 7.68 12.56 36.40
C GLY A 17 8.42 12.41 35.07
N GLY A 18 8.70 11.18 34.68
CA GLY A 18 9.18 10.85 33.32
C GLY A 18 8.08 11.14 32.32
N ALA A 19 8.10 12.30 31.68
CA ALA A 19 7.30 12.58 30.52
C ALA A 19 7.79 11.65 29.39
N ALA A 20 7.01 10.61 29.07
CA ALA A 20 7.18 9.87 27.83
C ALA A 20 6.95 10.87 26.69
N GLY A 21 8.03 11.32 26.07
CA GLY A 21 7.97 12.18 24.88
C GLY A 21 7.20 11.46 23.77
N PRO A 22 6.43 12.18 22.94
CA PRO A 22 5.75 11.60 21.82
C PRO A 22 6.77 10.89 20.93
N ALA A 23 6.50 9.62 20.62
CA ALA A 23 7.31 8.85 19.67
C ALA A 23 7.39 9.66 18.37
N SER A 24 8.59 10.14 18.05
CA SER A 24 8.83 10.93 16.84
C SER A 24 8.52 10.03 15.64
N SER A 25 7.40 10.28 14.97
CA SER A 25 7.08 9.58 13.73
C SER A 25 8.14 9.97 12.71
N ALA A 26 8.99 9.01 12.32
CA ALA A 26 9.96 9.24 11.27
C ALA A 26 9.21 9.62 9.98
N ALA A 27 9.68 10.69 9.32
CA ALA A 27 9.10 11.08 8.03
C ALA A 27 9.15 9.90 7.05
N PRO A 28 8.12 9.67 6.24
CA PRO A 28 8.09 8.57 5.30
C PRO A 28 9.21 8.72 4.26
N ILE A 29 9.89 7.63 3.97
CA ILE A 29 10.93 7.54 2.92
C ILE A 29 10.27 7.65 1.54
N GLY A 30 9.04 7.16 1.41
CA GLY A 30 8.24 7.26 0.21
C GLY A 30 6.81 6.83 0.45
N SER A 31 5.88 7.50 -0.21
CA SER A 31 4.44 7.25 -0.15
C SER A 31 3.91 6.79 -1.49
N GLY A 32 3.02 5.80 -1.52
CA GLY A 32 2.41 5.35 -2.76
C GLY A 32 1.86 3.93 -2.72
N VAL A 33 1.76 3.32 -3.88
CA VAL A 33 1.32 1.92 -4.01
C VAL A 33 2.55 1.06 -4.24
N TYR A 34 2.69 0.03 -3.43
CA TYR A 34 3.78 -0.93 -3.49
C TYR A 34 3.26 -2.31 -3.91
N THR A 35 4.02 -3.00 -4.75
CA THR A 35 3.87 -4.45 -4.91
C THR A 35 4.49 -5.14 -3.72
N VAL A 36 3.85 -6.19 -3.24
CA VAL A 36 4.26 -6.88 -2.02
C VAL A 36 4.48 -8.36 -2.32
N ARG A 37 5.58 -8.91 -1.80
CA ARG A 37 5.85 -10.33 -1.76
C ARG A 37 6.23 -10.74 -0.36
N VAL A 38 5.67 -11.83 0.11
CA VAL A 38 6.05 -12.43 1.39
C VAL A 38 7.50 -12.91 1.31
N ASP A 39 8.27 -12.68 2.34
CA ASP A 39 9.64 -13.19 2.44
C ASP A 39 9.63 -14.66 2.87
N PRO A 40 10.06 -15.59 2.00
CA PRO A 40 10.02 -17.03 2.30
C PRO A 40 11.22 -17.51 3.15
N ARG A 41 12.15 -16.64 3.51
CA ARG A 41 13.34 -17.03 4.27
C ARG A 41 12.98 -17.44 5.69
N LEU A 42 13.65 -18.50 6.17
CA LEU A 42 13.45 -19.08 7.51
C LEU A 42 14.59 -18.66 8.44
N CYS A 43 14.65 -17.42 8.82
CA CYS A 43 15.56 -16.91 9.84
C CYS A 43 14.77 -16.09 10.89
N PRO A 44 15.38 -15.76 12.06
CA PRO A 44 14.67 -15.04 13.10
C PRO A 44 14.16 -13.65 12.64
N SER A 45 12.93 -13.31 13.05
CA SER A 45 12.42 -11.93 12.93
C SER A 45 13.30 -10.98 13.76
N PRO A 46 13.56 -9.75 13.31
CA PRO A 46 12.98 -9.05 12.15
C PRO A 46 13.79 -9.19 10.84
N LEU A 47 14.82 -10.04 10.79
CA LEU A 47 15.67 -10.20 9.61
C LEU A 47 15.01 -10.97 8.47
N CYS A 48 14.02 -11.79 8.80
CA CYS A 48 13.20 -12.57 7.87
C CYS A 48 11.72 -12.57 8.27
N GLY A 49 10.89 -13.18 7.43
CA GLY A 49 9.44 -13.30 7.67
C GLY A 49 8.64 -12.03 7.44
N GLY A 50 9.30 -10.97 6.95
CA GLY A 50 8.63 -9.73 6.52
C GLY A 50 8.21 -9.79 5.04
N TYR A 51 8.45 -8.68 4.33
CA TYR A 51 8.02 -8.54 2.94
C TYR A 51 9.11 -7.95 2.07
N TRP A 52 9.10 -8.31 0.80
CA TRP A 52 9.82 -7.63 -0.28
C TRP A 52 8.87 -6.70 -0.99
N VAL A 53 9.15 -5.41 -0.97
CA VAL A 53 8.29 -4.38 -1.58
C VAL A 53 9.00 -3.67 -2.73
N ALA A 54 8.22 -3.31 -3.76
CA ALA A 54 8.69 -2.48 -4.85
C ALA A 54 7.64 -1.42 -5.20
N PHE A 55 8.09 -0.21 -5.50
CA PHE A 55 7.23 0.89 -5.91
C PHE A 55 6.57 0.54 -7.26
N ALA A 56 5.24 0.44 -7.29
CA ALA A 56 4.52 0.02 -8.49
C ALA A 56 4.80 0.97 -9.65
N ASN A 57 5.14 0.42 -10.81
CA ASN A 57 5.61 1.14 -12.00
C ASN A 57 6.96 1.86 -11.83
N GLY A 58 7.61 1.79 -10.69
CA GLY A 58 8.93 2.34 -10.48
C GLY A 58 10.01 1.34 -10.86
N ALA A 59 11.07 1.79 -11.53
CA ALA A 59 12.24 0.94 -11.80
C ALA A 59 13.02 0.63 -10.51
N ARG A 60 12.96 1.52 -9.52
CA ARG A 60 13.65 1.40 -8.25
C ARG A 60 12.82 1.98 -7.12
N THR A 61 13.00 1.42 -5.92
CA THR A 61 12.39 1.84 -4.66
C THR A 61 13.50 2.37 -3.74
N THR A 62 13.27 3.49 -3.08
CA THR A 62 14.17 3.98 -2.03
C THR A 62 13.93 3.17 -0.77
N CYS A 63 14.94 2.47 -0.27
CA CYS A 63 14.86 1.59 0.88
C CYS A 63 15.17 2.32 2.20
N ALA A 64 14.95 1.66 3.33
CA ALA A 64 15.20 2.21 4.67
C ALA A 64 16.66 2.65 4.91
N ASP A 65 17.61 2.05 4.19
CA ASP A 65 19.03 2.42 4.20
C ASP A 65 19.36 3.60 3.26
N GLY A 66 18.35 4.27 2.68
CA GLY A 66 18.50 5.36 1.71
C GLY A 66 18.92 4.92 0.30
N ARG A 67 19.26 3.66 0.08
CA ARG A 67 19.68 3.15 -1.22
C ARG A 67 18.48 2.88 -2.12
N ARG A 68 18.66 3.08 -3.42
CA ARG A 68 17.64 2.77 -4.43
C ARG A 68 17.88 1.38 -5.02
N ARG A 69 16.93 0.47 -4.82
CA ARG A 69 16.99 -0.94 -5.26
C ARG A 69 15.72 -1.32 -6.03
N PRO A 70 15.75 -2.41 -6.83
CA PRO A 70 14.53 -2.92 -7.47
C PRO A 70 13.45 -3.32 -6.45
N ARG A 71 13.88 -3.82 -5.29
CA ARG A 71 13.02 -4.20 -4.15
C ARG A 71 13.71 -3.85 -2.84
N CYS A 72 12.91 -3.51 -1.84
CA CYS A 72 13.34 -3.30 -0.47
C CYS A 72 12.77 -4.36 0.45
N TYR A 73 13.56 -4.81 1.42
CA TYR A 73 13.04 -5.60 2.51
C TYR A 73 12.38 -4.68 3.54
N VAL A 74 11.21 -5.08 4.03
CA VAL A 74 10.53 -4.49 5.17
C VAL A 74 10.25 -5.57 6.20
N ALA A 75 10.60 -5.30 7.46
CA ALA A 75 10.51 -6.27 8.54
C ALA A 75 9.06 -6.59 8.90
N LYS A 76 8.16 -5.62 8.75
CA LYS A 76 6.73 -5.77 9.04
C LYS A 76 5.88 -4.76 8.28
N ALA A 77 4.58 -5.06 8.20
CA ALA A 77 3.55 -4.12 7.79
C ALA A 77 2.66 -3.80 8.99
N VAL A 78 2.27 -2.54 9.13
CA VAL A 78 1.46 -2.00 10.22
C VAL A 78 0.34 -1.12 9.64
N ASP A 79 -0.68 -0.82 10.43
CA ASP A 79 -1.69 0.17 10.09
C ASP A 79 -1.16 1.61 10.23
N GLU A 80 -2.04 2.61 10.04
CA GLU A 80 -1.69 4.03 10.18
C GLU A 80 -1.36 4.42 11.62
N GLU A 81 -1.90 3.71 12.61
CA GLU A 81 -1.66 3.85 14.04
C GLU A 81 -0.44 3.05 14.54
N ARG A 82 0.25 2.35 13.63
CA ARG A 82 1.45 1.51 13.91
C ARG A 82 1.16 0.20 14.64
N HIS A 83 -0.10 -0.26 14.65
CA HIS A 83 -0.46 -1.58 15.15
C HIS A 83 -0.24 -2.66 14.06
N PRO A 84 -0.14 -3.93 14.43
CA PRO A 84 -0.15 -5.03 13.46
C PRO A 84 -1.41 -5.00 12.60
N LEU A 85 -1.25 -5.25 11.29
CA LEU A 85 -2.39 -5.31 10.38
C LEU A 85 -3.34 -6.45 10.78
N GLU A 86 -4.64 -6.18 10.87
CA GLU A 86 -5.65 -7.21 11.04
C GLU A 86 -5.77 -8.12 9.81
N VAL A 87 -5.60 -7.55 8.61
CA VAL A 87 -5.55 -8.28 7.35
C VAL A 87 -4.15 -8.19 6.78
N ALA A 88 -3.42 -9.31 6.80
CA ALA A 88 -2.08 -9.37 6.21
C ALA A 88 -2.11 -9.02 4.72
N VAL A 89 -1.05 -8.37 4.24
CA VAL A 89 -0.90 -8.15 2.79
C VAL A 89 -0.59 -9.49 2.12
N PRO A 90 -1.43 -9.96 1.19
CA PRO A 90 -1.22 -11.25 0.53
C PRO A 90 0.01 -11.22 -0.37
N ASP A 91 0.61 -12.39 -0.61
CA ASP A 91 1.67 -12.52 -1.62
C ASP A 91 1.16 -12.07 -2.98
N LEU A 92 2.00 -11.40 -3.76
CA LEU A 92 1.65 -10.76 -5.03
C LEU A 92 0.57 -9.66 -4.92
N GLY A 93 0.22 -9.26 -3.70
CA GLY A 93 -0.72 -8.17 -3.44
C GLY A 93 -0.13 -6.79 -3.70
N LEU A 94 -0.99 -5.78 -3.53
CA LEU A 94 -0.56 -4.39 -3.47
C LEU A 94 -0.93 -3.79 -2.11
N ALA A 95 -0.11 -2.84 -1.67
CA ALA A 95 -0.43 -1.99 -0.53
C ALA A 95 -0.31 -0.52 -0.93
N ARG A 96 -1.32 0.29 -0.59
CA ARG A 96 -1.10 1.74 -0.51
C ARG A 96 -0.53 2.00 0.87
N ALA A 97 0.63 2.63 0.93
CA ALA A 97 1.38 2.70 2.16
C ALA A 97 2.45 3.80 2.13
N ASP A 98 2.93 4.10 3.30
CA ASP A 98 4.16 4.85 3.52
C ASP A 98 5.27 3.85 3.89
N LEU A 99 6.42 3.98 3.23
CA LEU A 99 7.62 3.24 3.59
C LEU A 99 8.40 4.07 4.63
N GLU A 100 8.65 3.48 5.78
CA GLU A 100 9.32 4.10 6.91
C GLU A 100 10.61 3.36 7.27
N SER A 101 11.46 3.98 8.09
CA SER A 101 12.65 3.36 8.67
C SER A 101 12.51 3.33 10.19
N TRP A 102 12.55 2.12 10.76
CA TRP A 102 12.51 1.93 12.21
C TRP A 102 13.79 1.29 12.70
N ASP A 103 14.22 1.65 13.91
CA ASP A 103 15.32 0.99 14.59
C ASP A 103 14.81 -0.25 15.33
N PHE A 104 15.44 -1.40 15.06
CA PHE A 104 15.18 -2.68 15.72
C PHE A 104 16.38 -3.00 16.60
N GLU A 105 16.10 -3.18 17.88
CA GLU A 105 17.13 -3.46 18.89
C GLU A 105 18.01 -4.65 18.49
N GLY A 106 19.32 -4.49 18.56
CA GLY A 106 20.31 -5.51 18.19
C GLY A 106 20.44 -5.78 16.68
N VAL A 107 19.64 -5.13 15.84
CA VAL A 107 19.63 -5.35 14.37
C VAL A 107 19.92 -4.07 13.59
N GLY A 108 19.49 -2.91 14.10
CA GLY A 108 19.61 -1.63 13.42
C GLY A 108 18.38 -1.29 12.57
N ARG A 109 18.58 -0.44 11.56
CA ARG A 109 17.50 0.14 10.76
C ARG A 109 16.95 -0.80 9.71
N LEU A 110 15.64 -1.11 9.79
CA LEU A 110 14.90 -1.86 8.79
C LEU A 110 13.67 -1.09 8.31
N GLY A 111 13.18 -1.45 7.12
CA GLY A 111 11.94 -0.90 6.58
C GLY A 111 10.71 -1.40 7.34
N VAL A 112 9.72 -0.52 7.46
CA VAL A 112 8.35 -0.82 7.91
C VAL A 112 7.38 -0.22 6.91
N LEU A 113 6.32 -0.95 6.58
CA LEU A 113 5.29 -0.50 5.67
C LEU A 113 4.06 -0.09 6.47
N ALA A 114 3.79 1.23 6.58
CA ALA A 114 2.56 1.75 7.18
C ALA A 114 1.45 1.76 6.14
N VAL A 115 0.50 0.84 6.26
CA VAL A 115 -0.48 0.49 5.23
C VAL A 115 -1.81 1.17 5.47
N THR A 116 -2.25 1.95 4.49
CA THR A 116 -3.60 2.55 4.44
C THR A 116 -4.63 1.64 3.77
N VAL A 117 -4.23 0.91 2.72
CA VAL A 117 -5.14 0.04 1.95
C VAL A 117 -4.41 -1.20 1.46
N VAL A 118 -5.00 -2.36 1.72
CA VAL A 118 -4.57 -3.64 1.16
C VAL A 118 -5.40 -3.97 -0.07
N PHE A 119 -4.73 -4.49 -1.12
CA PHE A 119 -5.39 -4.98 -2.32
C PHE A 119 -4.99 -6.43 -2.58
N THR A 120 -6.00 -7.28 -2.70
CA THR A 120 -5.84 -8.71 -3.00
C THR A 120 -5.81 -8.92 -4.51
N PRO A 121 -4.82 -9.65 -5.04
CA PRO A 121 -4.77 -9.99 -6.45
C PRO A 121 -5.89 -10.95 -6.82
N ALA A 122 -6.49 -10.77 -8.01
CA ALA A 122 -7.49 -11.65 -8.57
C ALA A 122 -7.21 -11.91 -10.06
N GLY A 123 -7.46 -13.13 -10.48
CA GLY A 123 -7.21 -13.61 -11.84
C GLY A 123 -6.02 -14.55 -11.94
N SER A 124 -6.06 -15.41 -12.98
CA SER A 124 -5.08 -16.47 -13.26
C SER A 124 -4.24 -16.24 -14.51
N ALA A 125 -4.57 -15.22 -15.32
CA ALA A 125 -3.82 -14.93 -16.54
C ALA A 125 -2.35 -14.55 -16.25
N PRO A 126 -1.42 -14.82 -17.19
CA PRO A 126 -0.06 -14.33 -17.08
C PRO A 126 -0.02 -12.81 -16.95
N VAL A 127 0.66 -12.33 -15.92
CA VAL A 127 0.74 -10.89 -15.64
C VAL A 127 1.61 -10.18 -16.66
N SER A 128 1.13 -9.07 -17.20
CA SER A 128 1.87 -8.24 -18.13
C SER A 128 1.38 -6.80 -18.12
N GLY A 129 2.26 -5.86 -18.48
CA GLY A 129 1.95 -4.44 -18.52
C GLY A 129 2.17 -3.73 -17.19
N GLY A 130 1.77 -2.46 -17.13
CA GLY A 130 1.88 -1.62 -15.94
C GLY A 130 0.67 -1.71 -15.03
N TYR A 131 0.78 -1.07 -13.87
CA TYR A 131 -0.31 -0.90 -12.90
C TYR A 131 -1.05 0.40 -13.18
N TYR A 132 -2.37 0.31 -13.26
CA TYR A 132 -3.22 1.46 -13.57
C TYR A 132 -4.42 1.51 -12.63
N ARG A 133 -4.85 2.72 -12.33
CA ARG A 133 -6.15 2.99 -11.75
C ARG A 133 -7.13 3.31 -12.87
N VAL A 134 -8.22 2.55 -12.95
CA VAL A 134 -9.25 2.66 -13.98
C VAL A 134 -10.55 3.14 -13.33
N VAL A 135 -11.17 4.17 -13.90
CA VAL A 135 -12.42 4.77 -13.41
C VAL A 135 -13.35 4.97 -14.58
N ASP A 136 -14.61 4.57 -14.45
CA ASP A 136 -15.69 5.00 -15.35
C ASP A 136 -15.98 6.48 -15.09
N THR A 137 -15.91 7.29 -16.13
CA THR A 137 -16.13 8.75 -16.04
C THR A 137 -17.60 9.15 -16.08
N GLY A 138 -18.50 8.19 -16.31
CA GLY A 138 -19.92 8.44 -16.52
C GLY A 138 -20.27 8.98 -17.92
N VAL A 139 -19.26 9.24 -18.76
CA VAL A 139 -19.51 9.69 -20.16
C VAL A 139 -20.20 8.58 -20.94
N ARG A 140 -21.28 8.93 -21.64
CA ARG A 140 -22.02 8.05 -22.55
C ARG A 140 -22.17 8.78 -23.88
N CYS A 141 -21.88 8.10 -24.97
CA CYS A 141 -21.85 8.68 -26.30
C CYS A 141 -22.94 8.05 -27.18
N VAL A 142 -23.43 8.82 -28.13
CA VAL A 142 -24.38 8.35 -29.14
C VAL A 142 -23.69 7.56 -30.25
N ARG A 143 -22.37 7.77 -30.42
CA ARG A 143 -21.56 7.10 -31.46
C ARG A 143 -20.32 6.47 -30.87
N THR A 144 -19.82 5.40 -31.48
CA THR A 144 -18.54 4.75 -31.18
C THR A 144 -17.38 5.35 -31.96
N PRO A 145 -16.15 5.31 -31.42
CA PRO A 145 -15.76 4.84 -30.08
C PRO A 145 -16.10 5.88 -29.00
N CYS A 146 -16.61 5.41 -27.84
CA CYS A 146 -16.93 6.25 -26.69
C CYS A 146 -15.85 6.11 -25.60
N PHE A 147 -15.05 7.15 -25.38
CA PHE A 147 -13.95 7.12 -24.39
C PHE A 147 -14.47 7.40 -22.98
N SER A 148 -15.17 6.44 -22.40
CA SER A 148 -15.87 6.54 -21.11
C SER A 148 -15.04 6.14 -19.90
N PHE A 149 -13.83 5.60 -20.08
CA PHE A 149 -12.96 5.22 -18.98
C PHE A 149 -11.71 6.06 -18.93
N ARG A 150 -11.34 6.52 -17.74
CA ARG A 150 -10.07 7.16 -17.46
C ARG A 150 -9.11 6.15 -16.84
N VAL A 151 -7.93 6.00 -17.44
CA VAL A 151 -6.86 5.10 -17.01
C VAL A 151 -5.66 5.93 -16.62
N THR A 152 -5.28 5.88 -15.35
CA THR A 152 -4.16 6.65 -14.78
C THR A 152 -3.10 5.68 -14.28
N GLN A 153 -1.86 5.91 -14.64
CA GLN A 153 -0.73 5.12 -14.14
C GLN A 153 -0.61 5.26 -12.62
N VAL A 154 -0.54 4.14 -11.92
CA VAL A 154 -0.30 4.13 -10.46
C VAL A 154 1.09 4.70 -10.18
N ASN A 155 1.21 5.54 -9.16
CA ASN A 155 2.43 6.25 -8.79
C ASN A 155 3.03 7.12 -9.91
N GLY A 156 2.24 7.48 -10.91
CA GLY A 156 2.67 8.32 -12.01
C GLY A 156 1.62 9.37 -12.38
N SER A 157 2.00 10.27 -13.29
CA SER A 157 1.12 11.33 -13.79
C SER A 157 0.47 10.97 -15.13
N THR A 158 0.95 9.90 -15.80
CA THR A 158 0.43 9.50 -17.11
C THR A 158 -1.04 9.10 -17.01
N ARG A 159 -1.85 9.77 -17.83
CA ARG A 159 -3.30 9.58 -17.91
C ARG A 159 -3.73 9.41 -19.36
N THR A 160 -4.62 8.46 -19.60
CA THR A 160 -5.26 8.28 -20.92
C THR A 160 -6.72 7.92 -20.75
N THR A 161 -7.49 7.99 -21.84
CA THR A 161 -8.86 7.52 -21.87
C THR A 161 -8.98 6.29 -22.77
N THR A 162 -9.94 5.42 -22.47
CA THR A 162 -10.22 4.21 -23.24
C THR A 162 -11.71 4.10 -23.51
N SER A 163 -12.06 3.49 -24.64
CA SER A 163 -13.44 3.21 -25.02
C SER A 163 -14.00 1.96 -24.35
N GLY A 164 -13.12 1.12 -23.76
CA GLY A 164 -13.55 -0.08 -23.07
C GLY A 164 -12.48 -0.60 -22.09
N VAL A 165 -12.92 -1.50 -21.21
CA VAL A 165 -12.09 -2.22 -20.24
C VAL A 165 -12.45 -3.71 -20.34
N ASP A 166 -11.47 -4.55 -20.68
CA ASP A 166 -11.61 -6.00 -20.71
C ASP A 166 -11.08 -6.59 -19.39
N LEU A 167 -11.97 -6.83 -18.45
CA LEU A 167 -11.66 -7.45 -17.16
C LEU A 167 -11.53 -8.97 -17.27
N ARG A 168 -12.19 -9.60 -18.26
CA ARG A 168 -12.19 -11.06 -18.43
C ARG A 168 -10.81 -11.57 -18.86
N ALA A 169 -10.04 -10.74 -19.55
CA ALA A 169 -8.65 -11.07 -19.91
C ALA A 169 -7.75 -11.37 -18.71
N SER A 170 -8.14 -11.01 -17.48
CA SER A 170 -7.43 -11.33 -16.24
C SER A 170 -7.57 -12.82 -15.84
N GLY A 171 -8.56 -13.56 -16.37
CA GLY A 171 -8.89 -14.89 -15.92
C GLY A 171 -9.47 -14.94 -14.48
N ALA A 172 -10.02 -13.85 -14.00
CA ALA A 172 -10.65 -13.76 -12.69
C ALA A 172 -12.01 -14.46 -12.67
N LEU A 173 -12.41 -14.93 -11.49
CA LEU A 173 -13.71 -15.57 -11.29
C LEU A 173 -14.87 -14.58 -11.47
N ALA A 174 -16.06 -15.05 -11.79
CA ALA A 174 -17.23 -14.20 -12.04
C ALA A 174 -17.53 -13.21 -10.89
N GLY A 175 -17.45 -13.68 -9.64
CA GLY A 175 -17.66 -12.84 -8.46
C GLY A 175 -16.57 -11.75 -8.29
N GLU A 176 -15.32 -12.06 -8.67
CA GLU A 176 -14.22 -11.08 -8.66
C GLU A 176 -14.40 -10.02 -9.75
N ILE A 177 -14.83 -10.45 -10.96
CA ILE A 177 -15.16 -9.54 -12.05
C ILE A 177 -16.30 -8.61 -11.65
N ALA A 178 -17.36 -9.13 -11.02
CA ALA A 178 -18.47 -8.30 -10.54
C ALA A 178 -18.02 -7.23 -9.54
N ARG A 179 -17.17 -7.60 -8.58
CA ARG A 179 -16.56 -6.64 -7.63
C ARG A 179 -15.67 -5.61 -8.34
N ALA A 180 -14.90 -6.04 -9.33
CA ALA A 180 -14.06 -5.15 -10.12
C ALA A 180 -14.90 -4.16 -10.94
N GLN A 181 -16.01 -4.62 -11.55
CA GLN A 181 -16.97 -3.76 -12.25
C GLN A 181 -17.56 -2.72 -11.31
N ALA A 182 -18.02 -3.12 -10.13
CA ALA A 182 -18.51 -2.18 -9.13
C ALA A 182 -17.45 -1.13 -8.73
N ALA A 183 -16.20 -1.55 -8.58
CA ALA A 183 -15.10 -0.64 -8.24
C ALA A 183 -14.86 0.43 -9.33
N LEU A 184 -15.05 0.13 -10.61
CA LEU A 184 -14.89 1.11 -11.71
C LEU A 184 -15.79 2.34 -11.54
N HIS A 185 -16.96 2.18 -10.93
CA HIS A 185 -17.94 3.24 -10.71
C HIS A 185 -17.71 4.04 -9.40
N THR A 186 -16.71 3.66 -8.61
CA THR A 186 -16.37 4.40 -7.40
C THR A 186 -15.35 5.51 -7.69
N LYS A 187 -15.30 6.52 -6.82
CA LYS A 187 -14.27 7.58 -6.89
C LYS A 187 -12.84 7.04 -6.80
N ASN A 188 -12.66 5.90 -6.13
CA ASN A 188 -11.35 5.25 -5.97
C ASN A 188 -10.95 4.44 -7.20
N GLY A 189 -11.91 3.99 -8.01
CA GLY A 189 -11.68 3.16 -9.17
C GLY A 189 -11.17 1.75 -8.84
N LEU A 190 -10.85 1.01 -9.88
CA LEU A 190 -10.20 -0.29 -9.82
C LEU A 190 -8.70 -0.12 -10.04
N ILE A 191 -7.87 -0.79 -9.26
CA ILE A 191 -6.46 -0.99 -9.63
C ILE A 191 -6.35 -2.29 -10.42
N ALA A 192 -5.71 -2.22 -11.58
CA ALA A 192 -5.45 -3.39 -12.42
C ALA A 192 -4.07 -3.29 -13.07
N GLN A 193 -3.43 -4.44 -13.26
CA GLN A 193 -2.28 -4.56 -14.14
C GLN A 193 -2.77 -4.91 -15.54
N GLY A 194 -2.17 -4.30 -16.58
CA GLY A 194 -2.63 -4.53 -17.93
C GLY A 194 -1.92 -3.70 -18.97
N ARG A 195 -2.45 -3.80 -20.19
CA ARG A 195 -1.91 -3.13 -21.38
C ARG A 195 -3.03 -2.59 -22.26
N PHE A 196 -2.67 -1.70 -23.17
CA PHE A 196 -3.61 -1.12 -24.11
C PHE A 196 -3.60 -1.91 -25.43
N ALA A 197 -4.77 -2.00 -26.05
CA ALA A 197 -4.97 -2.52 -27.40
C ALA A 197 -5.84 -1.53 -28.19
N ARG A 198 -5.75 -1.57 -29.51
CA ARG A 198 -6.68 -0.86 -30.40
C ARG A 198 -7.89 -1.73 -30.67
N THR A 199 -9.06 -1.10 -30.81
CA THR A 199 -10.28 -1.75 -31.27
C THR A 199 -10.49 -1.49 -32.77
N PRO A 200 -11.23 -2.35 -33.51
CA PRO A 200 -11.46 -2.19 -34.94
C PRO A 200 -12.14 -0.87 -35.33
N ASP A 201 -12.95 -0.29 -34.43
CA ASP A 201 -13.65 0.99 -34.59
C ASP A 201 -12.76 2.21 -34.29
N GLY A 202 -11.44 2.03 -34.17
CA GLY A 202 -10.49 3.10 -33.85
C GLY A 202 -10.41 3.48 -32.39
N GLY A 203 -11.13 2.79 -31.51
CA GLY A 203 -11.10 2.99 -30.06
C GLY A 203 -9.82 2.43 -29.43
N ARG A 204 -9.75 2.58 -28.11
CA ARG A 204 -8.67 2.01 -27.27
C ARG A 204 -9.29 1.18 -26.18
N LEU A 205 -8.80 -0.06 -26.03
CA LEU A 205 -9.22 -1.00 -24.99
C LEU A 205 -8.10 -1.14 -23.96
N PHE A 206 -8.45 -1.08 -22.66
CA PHE A 206 -7.55 -1.52 -21.60
C PHE A 206 -7.84 -2.98 -21.28
N ARG A 207 -6.86 -3.87 -21.50
CA ARG A 207 -6.94 -5.30 -21.20
C ARG A 207 -6.26 -5.57 -19.86
N ALA A 208 -7.06 -5.89 -18.84
CA ALA A 208 -6.57 -6.21 -17.51
C ALA A 208 -6.02 -7.64 -17.48
N THR A 209 -4.76 -7.82 -17.09
CA THR A 209 -4.12 -9.13 -16.91
C THR A 209 -4.14 -9.59 -15.46
N ARG A 210 -4.34 -8.67 -14.51
CA ARG A 210 -4.55 -8.94 -13.09
C ARG A 210 -5.42 -7.84 -12.50
N LEU A 211 -6.39 -8.21 -11.68
CA LEU A 211 -7.21 -7.28 -10.93
C LEU A 211 -6.68 -7.19 -9.50
N TYR A 212 -6.83 -6.03 -8.87
CA TYR A 212 -6.46 -5.80 -7.48
C TYR A 212 -7.67 -5.24 -6.73
N LEU A 213 -8.32 -6.14 -6.00
CA LEU A 213 -9.55 -5.84 -5.28
C LEU A 213 -9.21 -5.35 -3.86
N ARG A 214 -9.81 -4.24 -3.47
CA ARG A 214 -9.63 -3.73 -2.11
C ARG A 214 -10.09 -4.79 -1.10
N ALA A 215 -9.20 -5.13 -0.15
CA ALA A 215 -9.57 -6.01 0.95
C ALA A 215 -10.66 -5.34 1.80
N PRO A 216 -11.60 -6.12 2.39
CA PRO A 216 -12.51 -5.59 3.39
C PRO A 216 -11.70 -4.95 4.52
N GLN A 217 -12.02 -3.72 4.86
CA GLN A 217 -11.50 -3.14 6.10
C GLN A 217 -12.47 -3.57 7.22
N PRO A 218 -11.95 -4.00 8.38
CA PRO A 218 -12.80 -4.19 9.53
C PRO A 218 -13.58 -2.89 9.77
N ARG A 219 -14.82 -3.02 10.16
CA ARG A 219 -15.60 -1.85 10.58
C ARG A 219 -15.09 -1.49 11.98
N ALA A 220 -14.60 -0.26 12.11
CA ALA A 220 -14.32 0.31 13.43
C ALA A 220 -15.59 0.35 14.27
#